data_c661308465be5e56723adb3cd6e71a5d
#
_entry.id   c661308465be5e56723adb3cd6e71a5d
#
_cell.length_a   1.000
_cell.length_b   1.000
_cell.length_c   1.000
_cell.angle_alpha   90.00
_cell.angle_beta   90.00
_cell.angle_gamma   90.00
#
_symmetry.space_group_name_H-M   'P 1'
#
loop_
_entity.id
_entity.type
_entity.pdbx_description
1 polymer ?
#
loop_
_entity_poly.entity_id
_entity_poly.type
_entity_poly.pdbx_seq_one_letter_code
_entity_poly.pdbx_strand_id
1 'polypeptide(L)'
;MPEVEIKFDCPPDAMEALLLRVLNAPPHDRALLSVYYDTPDEALAATGASLRLRSEASGRTVQTLKTGQGLARDEVEAEVAPGHLDLSWPQLAGLGLAARGPDPLAPRFSVHVRRRSGVVEAGASRIEAAFDEGEIRAGDRRTVVCEVELELLEGEREDLLTLARRLAAELPLTLSLRTKSARGSDLAADRPWPRAAQVALAGGITTGEALRQALLGSLAEVASRTRDTANDPSVEAVHQMRVALRRMRSLALVFRRRLDEALAATVRAGLRDLAQACGEVRELDVLMAMGPAGPALDTALSEARYQAAAGLSASLAAAPARLTLLEGLILAETGDWPSLARNAEGAAEGIGSDLDRRWRRIRQEGQEADALGLEDLHALRLRIKAFRYAFATFEAPDWRRAEPRFEAALRKAQDALGLLNDVEMAEGVLSRLDLDPEGRRAARRLISGLRRRGDAWRALKAVDELVNGPAPRFT
;
A
#
# COMPACT_ATOMS: atom_id res chain seq x y z
N MET A 1 -26.32 11.59 -1.12
CA MET A 1 -25.73 10.24 -0.95
C MET A 1 -24.22 10.42 -0.94
N PRO A 2 -23.45 9.60 -0.26
CA PRO A 2 -22.01 9.70 -0.35
C PRO A 2 -21.55 9.47 -1.80
N GLU A 3 -20.55 10.23 -2.24
CA GLU A 3 -19.90 10.05 -3.54
C GLU A 3 -19.17 8.70 -3.57
N VAL A 4 -19.41 7.87 -4.59
CA VAL A 4 -18.74 6.56 -4.76
C VAL A 4 -17.88 6.62 -6.01
N GLU A 5 -16.55 6.62 -5.82
CA GLU A 5 -15.59 6.77 -6.91
C GLU A 5 -14.42 5.77 -6.83
N ILE A 6 -13.92 5.35 -7.99
CA ILE A 6 -12.69 4.57 -8.16
C ILE A 6 -11.71 5.37 -9.01
N LYS A 7 -10.45 5.42 -8.59
CA LYS A 7 -9.39 6.14 -9.30
C LYS A 7 -8.33 5.19 -9.82
N PHE A 8 -7.81 5.52 -10.98
CA PHE A 8 -6.69 4.83 -11.60
C PHE A 8 -5.63 5.84 -12.04
N ASP A 9 -4.36 5.55 -11.75
CA ASP A 9 -3.24 6.18 -12.44
C ASP A 9 -3.10 5.54 -13.83
N CYS A 10 -2.71 6.32 -14.83
CA CYS A 10 -2.43 5.83 -16.18
C CYS A 10 -1.14 6.45 -16.75
N PRO A 11 -0.48 5.79 -17.72
CA PRO A 11 0.63 6.37 -18.44
C PRO A 11 0.16 7.60 -19.24
N PRO A 12 0.94 8.72 -19.26
CA PRO A 12 0.54 9.93 -19.98
C PRO A 12 0.33 9.70 -21.49
N ASP A 13 1.15 8.85 -22.10
CA ASP A 13 1.07 8.48 -23.52
C ASP A 13 -0.15 7.61 -23.87
N ALA A 14 -0.78 7.00 -22.87
CA ALA A 14 -2.00 6.19 -23.06
C ALA A 14 -3.30 7.00 -23.00
N MET A 15 -3.30 8.24 -22.51
CA MET A 15 -4.48 9.02 -22.17
C MET A 15 -5.47 9.18 -23.33
N GLU A 16 -5.01 9.54 -24.53
CA GLU A 16 -5.89 9.69 -25.71
C GLU A 16 -6.53 8.35 -26.13
N ALA A 17 -5.76 7.28 -26.10
CA ALA A 17 -6.27 5.94 -26.43
C ALA A 17 -7.29 5.46 -25.40
N LEU A 18 -7.07 5.76 -24.11
CA LEU A 18 -7.99 5.44 -23.03
C LEU A 18 -9.31 6.18 -23.18
N LEU A 19 -9.26 7.48 -23.44
CA LEU A 19 -10.44 8.32 -23.63
C LEU A 19 -11.32 7.79 -24.77
N LEU A 20 -10.73 7.48 -25.93
CA LEU A 20 -11.44 6.93 -27.09
C LEU A 20 -12.04 5.54 -26.85
N ARG A 21 -11.47 4.76 -25.94
CA ARG A 21 -11.95 3.40 -25.61
C ARG A 21 -13.03 3.39 -24.54
N VAL A 22 -13.06 4.39 -23.68
CA VAL A 22 -13.98 4.45 -22.55
C VAL A 22 -15.20 5.29 -22.89
N LEU A 23 -15.02 6.43 -23.57
CA LEU A 23 -16.11 7.33 -23.92
C LEU A 23 -16.65 7.05 -25.34
N ASN A 24 -17.97 6.93 -25.45
CA ASN A 24 -18.68 6.72 -26.71
C ASN A 24 -19.10 8.04 -27.41
N ALA A 25 -18.88 9.18 -26.76
CA ALA A 25 -19.23 10.51 -27.24
C ALA A 25 -18.10 11.52 -26.98
N PRO A 26 -18.07 12.65 -27.68
CA PRO A 26 -17.09 13.70 -27.40
C PRO A 26 -17.12 14.12 -25.92
N PRO A 27 -15.97 14.22 -25.25
CA PRO A 27 -15.91 14.58 -23.84
C PRO A 27 -16.24 16.06 -23.60
N HIS A 28 -16.75 16.35 -22.42
CA HIS A 28 -16.71 17.69 -21.88
C HIS A 28 -15.28 18.03 -21.49
N ASP A 29 -14.73 19.09 -22.04
CA ASP A 29 -13.32 19.51 -21.84
C ASP A 29 -13.28 20.79 -21.00
N ARG A 30 -12.61 20.74 -19.84
CA ARG A 30 -12.53 21.86 -18.90
C ARG A 30 -11.12 21.99 -18.31
N ALA A 31 -10.63 23.24 -18.26
CA ALA A 31 -9.46 23.56 -17.46
C ALA A 31 -9.91 23.91 -16.03
N LEU A 32 -9.36 23.20 -15.04
CA LEU A 32 -9.72 23.34 -13.64
C LEU A 32 -8.49 23.76 -12.84
N LEU A 33 -8.64 24.82 -12.05
CA LEU A 33 -7.70 25.25 -11.03
C LEU A 33 -8.34 25.02 -9.66
N SER A 34 -7.73 24.17 -8.83
CA SER A 34 -8.18 23.94 -7.46
C SER A 34 -7.09 24.36 -6.49
N VAL A 35 -7.41 25.27 -5.58
CA VAL A 35 -6.52 25.67 -4.48
C VAL A 35 -7.01 25.00 -3.21
N TYR A 36 -6.11 24.28 -2.54
CA TYR A 36 -6.39 23.56 -1.31
C TYR A 36 -5.91 24.33 -0.09
N TYR A 37 -6.76 24.36 0.93
CA TYR A 37 -6.56 25.11 2.15
C TYR A 37 -6.46 24.17 3.34
N ASP A 38 -5.55 24.49 4.26
CA ASP A 38 -5.40 23.79 5.55
C ASP A 38 -4.75 24.75 6.56
N THR A 39 -4.77 24.36 7.81
CA THR A 39 -4.00 25.02 8.85
C THR A 39 -2.50 24.77 8.69
N PRO A 40 -1.60 25.60 9.27
CA PRO A 40 -0.16 25.36 9.21
C PRO A 40 0.27 24.00 9.75
N ASP A 41 -0.45 23.45 10.72
CA ASP A 41 -0.24 22.12 11.33
C ASP A 41 -1.10 21.01 10.70
N GLU A 42 -1.72 21.27 9.54
CA GLU A 42 -2.45 20.30 8.70
C GLU A 42 -3.64 19.62 9.41
N ALA A 43 -4.41 20.39 10.17
CA ALA A 43 -5.53 19.86 10.96
C ALA A 43 -6.61 19.18 10.12
N LEU A 44 -6.91 19.70 8.92
CA LEU A 44 -7.89 19.06 8.01
C LEU A 44 -7.34 17.74 7.48
N ALA A 45 -6.12 17.73 6.94
CA ALA A 45 -5.48 16.54 6.42
C ALA A 45 -5.34 15.45 7.50
N ALA A 46 -5.05 15.82 8.75
CA ALA A 46 -4.94 14.89 9.88
C ALA A 46 -6.26 14.16 10.19
N THR A 47 -7.41 14.76 9.89
CA THR A 47 -8.74 14.13 10.05
C THR A 47 -9.22 13.41 8.79
N GLY A 48 -8.45 13.43 7.70
CA GLY A 48 -8.86 12.92 6.40
C GLY A 48 -9.80 13.85 5.63
N ALA A 49 -9.93 15.10 6.10
CA ALA A 49 -10.70 16.14 5.41
C ALA A 49 -9.85 16.90 4.40
N SER A 50 -10.49 17.46 3.38
CA SER A 50 -9.87 18.38 2.43
C SER A 50 -10.84 19.49 2.03
N LEU A 51 -10.37 20.74 2.09
CA LEU A 51 -11.12 21.91 1.68
C LEU A 51 -10.44 22.56 0.48
N ARG A 52 -11.21 22.83 -0.58
CA ARG A 52 -10.70 23.48 -1.80
C ARG A 52 -11.63 24.55 -2.33
N LEU A 53 -11.04 25.52 -3.02
CA LEU A 53 -11.73 26.36 -3.99
C LEU A 53 -11.35 25.91 -5.39
N ARG A 54 -12.33 25.56 -6.22
CA ARG A 54 -12.15 25.20 -7.62
C ARG A 54 -12.70 26.31 -8.49
N SER A 55 -11.85 26.88 -9.33
CA SER A 55 -12.22 27.89 -10.32
C SER A 55 -12.23 27.27 -11.72
N GLU A 56 -13.25 27.62 -12.50
CA GLU A 56 -13.40 27.26 -13.90
C GLU A 56 -13.08 28.48 -14.80
N ALA A 57 -12.81 28.22 -16.07
CA ALA A 57 -12.58 29.28 -17.06
C ALA A 57 -13.78 30.24 -17.22
N SER A 58 -15.00 29.78 -16.88
CA SER A 58 -16.23 30.59 -16.83
C SER A 58 -16.23 31.68 -15.75
N GLY A 59 -15.26 31.66 -14.81
CA GLY A 59 -15.22 32.50 -13.60
C GLY A 59 -16.01 31.92 -12.42
N ARG A 60 -16.72 30.81 -12.59
CA ARG A 60 -17.42 30.12 -11.52
C ARG A 60 -16.40 29.57 -10.52
N THR A 61 -16.64 29.78 -9.24
CA THR A 61 -15.81 29.23 -8.15
C THR A 61 -16.68 28.43 -7.21
N VAL A 62 -16.29 27.18 -6.97
CA VAL A 62 -16.98 26.24 -6.09
C VAL A 62 -16.08 25.90 -4.93
N GLN A 63 -16.58 26.06 -3.71
CA GLN A 63 -15.99 25.54 -2.50
C GLN A 63 -16.43 24.08 -2.33
N THR A 64 -15.49 23.20 -2.03
CA THR A 64 -15.76 21.77 -1.76
C THR A 64 -15.08 21.37 -0.48
N LEU A 65 -15.83 20.72 0.42
CA LEU A 65 -15.32 19.98 1.58
C LEU A 65 -15.57 18.50 1.36
N LYS A 66 -14.51 17.69 1.33
CA LYS A 66 -14.60 16.23 1.33
C LYS A 66 -14.12 15.67 2.67
N THR A 67 -14.85 14.71 3.22
CA THR A 67 -14.49 14.02 4.48
C THR A 67 -14.61 12.50 4.30
N GLY A 68 -13.88 11.74 5.13
CA GLY A 68 -13.86 10.28 5.06
C GLY A 68 -12.72 9.71 4.21
N GLN A 69 -12.67 8.39 4.17
CA GLN A 69 -11.65 7.61 3.44
C GLN A 69 -12.30 6.44 2.71
N GLY A 70 -11.67 5.97 1.64
CA GLY A 70 -12.14 4.83 0.86
C GLY A 70 -12.96 5.22 -0.35
N LEU A 71 -13.79 4.29 -0.83
CA LEU A 71 -14.63 4.45 -2.03
C LEU A 71 -15.76 5.46 -1.84
N ALA A 72 -16.37 5.48 -0.66
CA ALA A 72 -17.50 6.34 -0.34
C ALA A 72 -17.04 7.48 0.58
N ARG A 73 -17.23 8.73 0.14
CA ARG A 73 -16.86 9.92 0.90
C ARG A 73 -18.00 10.92 0.94
N ASP A 74 -18.11 11.61 2.07
CA ASP A 74 -19.05 12.71 2.18
C ASP A 74 -18.47 13.94 1.49
N GLU A 75 -19.26 14.55 0.62
CA GLU A 75 -18.93 15.75 -0.11
C GLU A 75 -20.01 16.82 0.07
N VAL A 76 -19.56 18.03 0.35
CA VAL A 76 -20.41 19.23 0.39
C VAL A 76 -19.82 20.28 -0.52
N GLU A 77 -20.63 20.80 -1.43
CA GLU A 77 -20.25 21.84 -2.39
C GLU A 77 -21.21 23.02 -2.37
N ALA A 78 -20.66 24.22 -2.54
CA ALA A 78 -21.42 25.41 -2.81
C ALA A 78 -20.64 26.41 -3.66
N GLU A 79 -21.34 27.20 -4.47
CA GLU A 79 -20.75 28.31 -5.21
C GLU A 79 -20.44 29.45 -4.24
N VAL A 80 -19.24 30.01 -4.37
CA VAL A 80 -18.74 31.10 -3.52
C VAL A 80 -18.10 32.20 -4.37
N ALA A 81 -17.89 33.36 -3.78
CA ALA A 81 -17.14 34.42 -4.43
C ALA A 81 -15.70 33.99 -4.69
N PRO A 82 -15.10 34.35 -5.84
CA PRO A 82 -13.72 34.00 -6.15
C PRO A 82 -12.74 34.40 -5.05
N GLY A 83 -11.92 33.44 -4.61
CA GLY A 83 -10.90 33.66 -3.59
C GLY A 83 -11.41 33.77 -2.14
N HIS A 84 -12.70 33.61 -1.89
CA HIS A 84 -13.28 33.68 -0.56
C HIS A 84 -13.75 32.30 -0.08
N LEU A 85 -13.29 31.88 1.12
CA LEU A 85 -13.79 30.71 1.80
C LEU A 85 -15.01 31.07 2.64
N ASP A 86 -16.07 30.25 2.51
CA ASP A 86 -17.19 30.30 3.45
C ASP A 86 -16.92 29.33 4.61
N LEU A 87 -16.51 29.87 5.74
CA LEU A 87 -16.19 29.10 6.95
C LEU A 87 -17.43 28.87 7.84
N SER A 88 -18.60 29.30 7.42
CA SER A 88 -19.85 29.16 8.21
C SER A 88 -20.44 27.71 8.13
N TRP A 89 -19.88 26.82 7.33
CA TRP A 89 -20.37 25.47 7.14
C TRP A 89 -20.33 24.65 8.44
N PRO A 90 -21.44 24.06 8.89
CA PRO A 90 -21.49 23.27 10.12
C PRO A 90 -20.46 22.13 10.16
N GLN A 91 -20.16 21.56 9.00
CA GLN A 91 -19.17 20.47 8.86
C GLN A 91 -17.76 20.95 9.22
N LEU A 92 -17.41 22.22 8.93
CA LEU A 92 -16.11 22.81 9.29
C LEU A 92 -16.00 23.07 10.80
N ALA A 93 -17.11 23.42 11.44
CA ALA A 93 -17.15 23.66 12.90
C ALA A 93 -16.72 22.42 13.72
N GLY A 94 -17.09 21.23 13.25
CA GLY A 94 -16.72 19.95 13.87
C GLY A 94 -15.23 19.59 13.75
N LEU A 95 -14.47 20.28 12.89
CA LEU A 95 -13.06 20.00 12.65
C LEU A 95 -12.09 20.80 13.55
N GLY A 96 -12.60 21.48 14.58
CA GLY A 96 -11.81 22.18 15.61
C GLY A 96 -11.09 23.42 15.11
N LEU A 97 -11.49 23.99 13.98
CA LEU A 97 -10.87 25.19 13.38
C LEU A 97 -11.07 26.45 14.26
N ALA A 98 -12.21 26.58 14.92
CA ALA A 98 -12.53 27.75 15.76
C ALA A 98 -11.53 27.97 16.91
N ALA A 99 -10.92 26.91 17.42
CA ALA A 99 -9.90 27.00 18.48
C ALA A 99 -8.54 27.56 18.00
N ARG A 100 -8.37 27.76 16.68
CA ARG A 100 -7.09 28.14 16.04
C ARG A 100 -7.01 29.60 15.63
N GLY A 101 -8.02 30.39 15.96
CA GLY A 101 -8.07 31.82 15.66
C GLY A 101 -9.05 32.18 14.55
N PRO A 102 -9.16 33.47 14.22
CA PRO A 102 -10.17 33.99 13.29
C PRO A 102 -9.91 33.64 11.81
N ASP A 103 -8.67 33.35 11.45
CA ASP A 103 -8.27 33.00 10.06
C ASP A 103 -7.26 31.85 10.06
N PRO A 104 -7.73 30.64 10.40
CA PRO A 104 -6.85 29.48 10.63
C PRO A 104 -6.36 28.83 9.34
N LEU A 105 -6.96 29.14 8.18
CA LEU A 105 -6.73 28.43 6.91
C LEU A 105 -5.91 29.27 5.94
N ALA A 106 -4.90 28.65 5.35
CA ALA A 106 -4.08 29.26 4.30
C ALA A 106 -3.99 28.33 3.08
N PRO A 107 -3.75 28.85 1.87
CA PRO A 107 -3.49 28.03 0.69
C PRO A 107 -2.19 27.23 0.90
N ARG A 108 -2.25 25.93 0.69
CA ARG A 108 -1.14 24.99 0.89
C ARG A 108 -0.52 24.54 -0.42
N PHE A 109 -1.37 24.22 -1.39
CA PHE A 109 -0.97 23.76 -2.72
C PHE A 109 -2.10 24.00 -3.71
N SER A 110 -1.78 23.90 -5.00
CA SER A 110 -2.76 23.99 -6.09
C SER A 110 -2.69 22.78 -7.01
N VAL A 111 -3.82 22.45 -7.64
CA VAL A 111 -3.97 21.41 -8.65
C VAL A 111 -4.44 22.06 -9.93
N HIS A 112 -3.67 21.91 -10.99
CA HIS A 112 -3.95 22.43 -12.32
C HIS A 112 -4.16 21.25 -13.25
N VAL A 113 -5.39 21.00 -13.69
CA VAL A 113 -5.71 19.88 -14.55
C VAL A 113 -6.61 20.31 -15.69
N ARG A 114 -6.41 19.68 -16.85
CA ARG A 114 -7.38 19.59 -17.91
C ARG A 114 -8.20 18.34 -17.66
N ARG A 115 -9.50 18.49 -17.39
CA ARG A 115 -10.44 17.39 -17.20
C ARG A 115 -11.27 17.19 -18.45
N ARG A 116 -11.25 15.99 -18.98
CA ARG A 116 -12.13 15.54 -20.06
C ARG A 116 -13.05 14.46 -19.50
N SER A 117 -14.37 14.68 -19.53
CA SER A 117 -15.29 13.73 -18.90
C SER A 117 -16.51 13.42 -19.78
N GLY A 118 -17.13 12.28 -19.52
CA GLY A 118 -18.35 11.83 -20.14
C GLY A 118 -19.03 10.74 -19.33
N VAL A 119 -20.32 10.49 -19.63
CA VAL A 119 -21.10 9.45 -18.97
C VAL A 119 -20.99 8.15 -19.74
N VAL A 120 -20.76 7.07 -18.99
CA VAL A 120 -20.71 5.68 -19.48
C VAL A 120 -21.88 4.93 -18.85
N GLU A 121 -22.67 4.26 -19.67
CA GLU A 121 -23.71 3.33 -19.22
C GLU A 121 -23.08 1.97 -18.92
N ALA A 122 -23.33 1.43 -17.74
CA ALA A 122 -22.85 0.11 -17.32
C ALA A 122 -23.95 -0.61 -16.53
N GLY A 123 -24.49 -1.70 -17.09
CA GLY A 123 -25.69 -2.34 -16.54
C GLY A 123 -26.87 -1.38 -16.53
N ALA A 124 -27.47 -1.17 -15.38
CA ALA A 124 -28.54 -0.18 -15.16
C ALA A 124 -28.02 1.16 -14.62
N SER A 125 -26.71 1.31 -14.50
CA SER A 125 -26.05 2.44 -13.82
C SER A 125 -25.44 3.44 -14.78
N ARG A 126 -25.41 4.70 -14.35
CA ARG A 126 -24.74 5.82 -15.03
C ARG A 126 -23.49 6.19 -14.26
N ILE A 127 -22.34 6.18 -14.94
CA ILE A 127 -21.03 6.40 -14.35
C ILE A 127 -20.33 7.54 -15.09
N GLU A 128 -19.89 8.58 -14.38
CA GLU A 128 -18.99 9.56 -15.00
C GLU A 128 -17.59 8.97 -15.08
N ALA A 129 -16.98 9.02 -16.26
CA ALA A 129 -15.58 8.75 -16.47
C ALA A 129 -14.87 10.08 -16.72
N ALA A 130 -13.99 10.49 -15.81
CA ALA A 130 -13.24 11.73 -15.87
C ALA A 130 -11.74 11.42 -16.04
N PHE A 131 -11.10 12.09 -17.01
CA PHE A 131 -9.71 11.95 -17.40
C PHE A 131 -8.98 13.24 -17.05
N ASP A 132 -8.10 13.20 -16.07
CA ASP A 132 -7.37 14.36 -15.56
C ASP A 132 -5.90 14.30 -15.96
N GLU A 133 -5.44 15.33 -16.68
CA GLU A 133 -4.03 15.55 -17.02
C GLU A 133 -3.56 16.90 -16.49
N GLY A 134 -2.40 16.92 -15.84
CA GLY A 134 -1.86 18.17 -15.33
C GLY A 134 -0.84 17.99 -14.22
N GLU A 135 -0.86 18.87 -13.25
CA GLU A 135 0.12 18.85 -12.16
C GLU A 135 -0.44 19.40 -10.84
N ILE A 136 0.19 18.98 -9.76
CA ILE A 136 0.04 19.53 -8.40
C ILE A 136 1.27 20.37 -8.13
N ARG A 137 1.08 21.59 -7.59
CA ARG A 137 2.13 22.55 -7.24
C ARG A 137 2.07 22.94 -5.77
N ALA A 138 3.22 22.89 -5.10
CA ALA A 138 3.38 23.36 -3.72
C ALA A 138 4.72 24.10 -3.57
N GLY A 139 4.67 25.44 -3.58
CA GLY A 139 5.89 26.25 -3.73
C GLY A 139 6.60 25.94 -5.04
N ASP A 140 7.89 25.60 -4.95
CA ASP A 140 8.71 25.22 -6.11
C ASP A 140 8.60 23.75 -6.50
N ARG A 141 7.90 22.92 -5.69
CA ARG A 141 7.73 21.49 -5.93
C ARG A 141 6.55 21.21 -6.82
N ARG A 142 6.67 20.17 -7.68
CA ARG A 142 5.63 19.76 -8.61
C ARG A 142 5.54 18.23 -8.71
N THR A 143 4.34 17.75 -8.99
CA THR A 143 4.12 16.33 -9.34
C THR A 143 3.05 16.21 -10.42
N VAL A 144 3.26 15.32 -11.38
CA VAL A 144 2.34 15.11 -12.51
C VAL A 144 1.06 14.44 -12.04
N VAL A 145 -0.07 14.84 -12.62
CA VAL A 145 -1.37 14.16 -12.52
C VAL A 145 -1.67 13.55 -13.89
N CYS A 146 -1.94 12.24 -13.91
CA CYS A 146 -2.43 11.52 -15.07
C CYS A 146 -3.30 10.40 -14.53
N GLU A 147 -4.61 10.63 -14.45
CA GLU A 147 -5.52 9.69 -13.78
C GLU A 147 -6.89 9.62 -14.43
N VAL A 148 -7.56 8.49 -14.25
CA VAL A 148 -8.94 8.25 -14.63
C VAL A 148 -9.76 8.04 -13.37
N GLU A 149 -10.84 8.79 -13.20
CA GLU A 149 -11.81 8.66 -12.13
C GLU A 149 -13.11 8.09 -12.71
N LEU A 150 -13.67 7.08 -12.04
CA LEU A 150 -14.98 6.52 -12.34
C LEU A 150 -15.88 6.83 -11.14
N GLU A 151 -16.91 7.64 -11.34
CA GLU A 151 -17.85 8.07 -10.31
C GLU A 151 -19.25 7.56 -10.60
N LEU A 152 -19.87 6.89 -9.64
CA LEU A 152 -21.24 6.43 -9.74
C LEU A 152 -22.20 7.59 -9.56
N LEU A 153 -22.87 8.01 -10.65
CA LEU A 153 -23.90 9.05 -10.63
C LEU A 153 -25.26 8.49 -10.20
N GLU A 154 -25.66 7.35 -10.79
CA GLU A 154 -26.95 6.70 -10.54
C GLU A 154 -26.76 5.18 -10.67
N GLY A 155 -27.46 4.41 -9.85
CA GLY A 155 -27.51 2.94 -9.94
C GLY A 155 -26.76 2.22 -8.83
N GLU A 156 -26.15 1.06 -9.17
CA GLU A 156 -25.61 0.10 -8.22
C GLU A 156 -24.08 0.13 -8.21
N ARG A 157 -23.48 0.06 -7.00
CA ARG A 157 -22.01 -0.03 -6.81
C ARG A 157 -21.40 -1.19 -7.60
N GLU A 158 -22.10 -2.31 -7.72
CA GLU A 158 -21.61 -3.51 -8.41
C GLU A 158 -21.39 -3.26 -9.91
N ASP A 159 -22.20 -2.42 -10.54
CA ASP A 159 -22.00 -2.03 -11.94
C ASP A 159 -20.72 -1.20 -12.11
N LEU A 160 -20.43 -0.27 -11.16
CA LEU A 160 -19.17 0.47 -11.12
C LEU A 160 -17.96 -0.48 -10.96
N LEU A 161 -18.04 -1.45 -10.02
CA LEU A 161 -16.97 -2.43 -9.81
C LEU A 161 -16.77 -3.33 -11.04
N THR A 162 -17.86 -3.72 -11.71
CA THR A 162 -17.81 -4.51 -12.94
C THR A 162 -17.14 -3.74 -14.08
N LEU A 163 -17.51 -2.46 -14.27
CA LEU A 163 -16.84 -1.58 -15.23
C LEU A 163 -15.34 -1.43 -14.89
N ALA A 164 -15.02 -1.17 -13.63
CA ALA A 164 -13.62 -1.03 -13.17
C ALA A 164 -12.79 -2.28 -13.44
N ARG A 165 -13.33 -3.49 -13.19
CA ARG A 165 -12.66 -4.77 -13.49
C ARG A 165 -12.40 -4.92 -15.00
N ARG A 166 -13.40 -4.64 -15.83
CA ARG A 166 -13.24 -4.71 -17.29
C ARG A 166 -12.13 -3.76 -17.76
N LEU A 167 -12.18 -2.50 -17.35
CA LEU A 167 -11.20 -1.51 -17.75
C LEU A 167 -9.79 -1.84 -17.23
N ALA A 168 -9.66 -2.28 -15.99
CA ALA A 168 -8.38 -2.71 -15.44
C ALA A 168 -7.82 -3.96 -16.11
N ALA A 169 -8.66 -4.86 -16.63
CA ALA A 169 -8.22 -6.02 -17.40
C ALA A 169 -7.69 -5.63 -18.79
N GLU A 170 -8.37 -4.72 -19.47
CA GLU A 170 -8.12 -4.40 -20.88
C GLU A 170 -7.13 -3.25 -21.09
N LEU A 171 -7.04 -2.32 -20.14
CA LEU A 171 -6.34 -1.03 -20.29
C LEU A 171 -5.23 -0.88 -19.23
N PRO A 172 -4.18 -0.08 -19.49
CA PRO A 172 -3.06 0.13 -18.56
C PRO A 172 -3.45 1.07 -17.40
N LEU A 173 -4.50 0.70 -16.66
CA LEU A 173 -5.05 1.44 -15.53
C LEU A 173 -4.63 0.79 -14.22
N THR A 174 -3.74 1.44 -13.47
CA THR A 174 -3.30 0.96 -12.16
C THR A 174 -4.12 1.64 -11.07
N LEU A 175 -4.69 0.86 -10.15
CA LEU A 175 -5.47 1.38 -9.02
C LEU A 175 -4.72 2.48 -8.28
N SER A 176 -5.37 3.63 -8.06
CA SER A 176 -4.85 4.74 -7.26
C SER A 176 -5.75 4.99 -6.06
N LEU A 177 -5.19 4.88 -4.86
CA LEU A 177 -5.92 5.15 -3.60
C LEU A 177 -5.52 6.51 -3.00
N ARG A 178 -4.63 7.24 -3.67
CA ARG A 178 -4.23 8.57 -3.24
C ARG A 178 -5.01 9.65 -3.99
N THR A 179 -5.71 10.46 -3.22
CA THR A 179 -6.39 11.63 -3.75
C THR A 179 -5.38 12.72 -4.17
N LYS A 180 -5.78 13.61 -5.06
CA LYS A 180 -5.01 14.82 -5.39
C LYS A 180 -4.70 15.64 -4.12
N SER A 181 -5.66 15.69 -3.17
CA SER A 181 -5.46 16.38 -1.88
C SER A 181 -4.35 15.74 -1.04
N ALA A 182 -4.34 14.42 -0.87
CA ALA A 182 -3.29 13.73 -0.13
C ALA A 182 -1.91 13.86 -0.80
N ARG A 183 -1.87 13.80 -2.15
CA ARG A 183 -0.62 14.02 -2.92
C ARG A 183 -0.10 15.44 -2.74
N GLY A 184 -0.99 16.43 -2.77
CA GLY A 184 -0.64 17.83 -2.59
C GLY A 184 -0.19 18.17 -1.17
N SER A 185 -0.84 17.62 -0.14
CA SER A 185 -0.44 17.76 1.26
C SER A 185 0.95 17.17 1.51
N ASP A 186 1.22 15.94 1.00
CA ASP A 186 2.55 15.35 1.11
C ASP A 186 3.62 16.17 0.38
N LEU A 187 3.30 16.70 -0.81
CA LEU A 187 4.20 17.56 -1.59
C LEU A 187 4.49 18.88 -0.85
N ALA A 188 3.48 19.50 -0.24
CA ALA A 188 3.61 20.73 0.52
C ALA A 188 4.47 20.56 1.77
N ALA A 189 4.33 19.44 2.46
CA ALA A 189 5.07 19.11 3.67
C ALA A 189 6.41 18.39 3.42
N ASP A 190 6.81 18.18 2.17
CA ASP A 190 8.01 17.41 1.78
C ASP A 190 8.05 16.00 2.40
N ARG A 191 6.89 15.37 2.48
CA ARG A 191 6.77 14.02 3.06
C ARG A 191 7.02 12.96 1.99
N PRO A 192 7.90 11.98 2.26
CA PRO A 192 8.13 10.89 1.33
C PRO A 192 6.89 10.00 1.19
N TRP A 193 6.65 9.54 -0.01
CA TRP A 193 5.64 8.55 -0.35
C TRP A 193 6.24 7.48 -1.27
N PRO A 194 5.77 6.24 -1.24
CA PRO A 194 4.79 5.65 -0.33
C PRO A 194 5.37 5.33 1.05
N ARG A 195 4.50 5.28 2.04
CA ARG A 195 4.85 4.95 3.42
C ARG A 195 3.96 3.85 4.00
N ALA A 196 4.46 3.19 5.04
CA ALA A 196 3.73 2.14 5.73
C ALA A 196 2.41 2.65 6.34
N ALA A 197 1.35 1.85 6.23
CA ALA A 197 0.13 2.11 6.98
C ALA A 197 0.39 1.97 8.48
N GLN A 198 -0.12 2.93 9.26
CA GLN A 198 -0.18 2.88 10.70
C GLN A 198 -1.60 3.26 11.14
N VAL A 199 -2.19 2.44 12.01
CA VAL A 199 -3.57 2.61 12.49
C VAL A 199 -3.56 2.73 13.99
N ALA A 200 -4.00 3.89 14.49
CA ALA A 200 -4.14 4.13 15.92
C ALA A 200 -5.38 3.39 16.46
N LEU A 201 -5.20 2.57 17.49
CA LEU A 201 -6.26 1.80 18.14
C LEU A 201 -6.88 2.59 19.33
N ALA A 202 -7.17 3.86 19.08
CA ALA A 202 -7.74 4.77 20.08
C ALA A 202 -9.11 5.31 19.61
N GLY A 203 -9.86 5.93 20.51
CA GLY A 203 -11.04 6.72 20.14
C GLY A 203 -12.31 5.93 19.81
N GLY A 204 -12.45 4.68 20.27
CA GLY A 204 -13.69 3.91 20.10
C GLY A 204 -13.85 3.27 18.72
N ILE A 205 -12.81 3.24 17.90
CA ILE A 205 -12.79 2.54 16.60
C ILE A 205 -13.03 1.03 16.81
N THR A 206 -13.85 0.42 15.95
CA THR A 206 -14.09 -1.02 15.99
C THR A 206 -12.94 -1.81 15.34
N THR A 207 -12.84 -3.08 15.68
CA THR A 207 -11.86 -4.00 15.05
C THR A 207 -12.03 -4.06 13.54
N GLY A 208 -13.28 -4.10 13.05
CA GLY A 208 -13.56 -4.10 11.62
C GLY A 208 -13.05 -2.85 10.91
N GLU A 209 -13.32 -1.69 11.50
CA GLU A 209 -12.87 -0.42 10.91
C GLU A 209 -11.34 -0.28 10.96
N ALA A 210 -10.69 -0.68 12.06
CA ALA A 210 -9.22 -0.67 12.14
C ALA A 210 -8.57 -1.58 11.08
N LEU A 211 -9.14 -2.77 10.85
CA LEU A 211 -8.67 -3.68 9.80
C LEU A 211 -8.91 -3.11 8.40
N ARG A 212 -10.06 -2.48 8.17
CA ARG A 212 -10.36 -1.81 6.90
C ARG A 212 -9.33 -0.73 6.59
N GLN A 213 -9.04 0.14 7.55
CA GLN A 213 -8.02 1.19 7.41
C GLN A 213 -6.63 0.60 7.15
N ALA A 214 -6.24 -0.46 7.86
CA ALA A 214 -4.96 -1.14 7.68
C ALA A 214 -4.84 -1.77 6.28
N LEU A 215 -5.90 -2.38 5.77
CA LEU A 215 -5.94 -2.96 4.42
C LEU A 215 -5.84 -1.86 3.36
N LEU A 216 -6.64 -0.80 3.44
CA LEU A 216 -6.60 0.32 2.49
C LEU A 216 -5.24 1.02 2.47
N GLY A 217 -4.67 1.31 3.62
CA GLY A 217 -3.35 1.95 3.69
C GLY A 217 -2.23 1.06 3.14
N SER A 218 -2.28 -0.26 3.43
CA SER A 218 -1.32 -1.21 2.87
C SER A 218 -1.51 -1.40 1.37
N LEU A 219 -2.74 -1.42 0.88
CA LEU A 219 -3.07 -1.49 -0.54
C LEU A 219 -2.58 -0.25 -1.29
N ALA A 220 -2.76 0.95 -0.72
CA ALA A 220 -2.27 2.20 -1.29
C ALA A 220 -0.74 2.18 -1.45
N GLU A 221 -0.02 1.64 -0.47
CA GLU A 221 1.43 1.45 -0.56
C GLU A 221 1.77 0.46 -1.69
N VAL A 222 1.12 -0.72 -1.74
CA VAL A 222 1.36 -1.74 -2.78
C VAL A 222 1.04 -1.19 -4.18
N ALA A 223 -0.07 -0.50 -4.37
CA ALA A 223 -0.47 0.07 -5.65
C ALA A 223 0.57 1.09 -6.18
N SER A 224 1.00 2.02 -5.32
CA SER A 224 2.03 2.99 -5.69
C SER A 224 3.36 2.31 -6.03
N ARG A 225 3.82 1.34 -5.19
CA ARG A 225 5.05 0.59 -5.45
C ARG A 225 4.96 -0.27 -6.72
N THR A 226 3.78 -0.82 -7.04
CA THR A 226 3.56 -1.57 -8.28
C THR A 226 3.86 -0.70 -9.50
N ARG A 227 3.29 0.50 -9.55
CA ARG A 227 3.54 1.44 -10.65
C ARG A 227 5.01 1.86 -10.72
N ASP A 228 5.58 2.28 -9.58
CA ASP A 228 6.93 2.83 -9.55
C ASP A 228 7.97 1.75 -9.92
N THR A 229 7.82 0.51 -9.40
CA THR A 229 8.71 -0.62 -9.70
C THR A 229 8.53 -1.15 -11.11
N ALA A 230 7.32 -1.09 -11.70
CA ALA A 230 7.10 -1.45 -13.10
C ALA A 230 7.89 -0.52 -14.04
N ASN A 231 7.98 0.77 -13.71
CA ASN A 231 8.70 1.76 -14.50
C ASN A 231 10.21 1.73 -14.28
N ASP A 232 10.65 1.51 -13.04
CA ASP A 232 12.08 1.43 -12.66
C ASP A 232 12.29 0.32 -11.60
N PRO A 233 12.64 -0.92 -12.00
CA PRO A 233 12.92 -2.03 -11.10
C PRO A 233 14.33 -1.94 -10.48
N SER A 234 14.69 -0.78 -9.92
CA SER A 234 15.94 -0.60 -9.18
C SER A 234 16.00 -1.49 -7.93
N VAL A 235 17.19 -1.71 -7.39
CA VAL A 235 17.40 -2.55 -6.18
C VAL A 235 16.53 -2.08 -5.03
N GLU A 236 16.44 -0.76 -4.83
CA GLU A 236 15.64 -0.18 -3.74
C GLU A 236 14.14 -0.29 -4.04
N ALA A 237 13.69 -0.02 -5.27
CA ALA A 237 12.28 -0.14 -5.65
C ALA A 237 11.77 -1.57 -5.45
N VAL A 238 12.51 -2.58 -5.91
CA VAL A 238 12.18 -4.00 -5.71
C VAL A 238 12.18 -4.36 -4.21
N HIS A 239 13.16 -3.88 -3.44
CA HIS A 239 13.20 -4.10 -2.00
C HIS A 239 11.95 -3.56 -1.32
N GLN A 240 11.59 -2.31 -1.57
CA GLN A 240 10.44 -1.63 -0.96
C GLN A 240 9.11 -2.27 -1.41
N MET A 241 8.98 -2.64 -2.69
CA MET A 241 7.82 -3.38 -3.18
C MET A 241 7.63 -4.72 -2.43
N ARG A 242 8.70 -5.49 -2.21
CA ARG A 242 8.64 -6.72 -1.41
C ARG A 242 8.24 -6.48 0.03
N VAL A 243 8.68 -5.37 0.64
CA VAL A 243 8.28 -4.99 2.01
C VAL A 243 6.79 -4.69 2.05
N ALA A 244 6.26 -3.90 1.10
CA ALA A 244 4.84 -3.57 1.00
C ALA A 244 3.96 -4.81 0.80
N LEU A 245 4.30 -5.67 -0.17
CA LEU A 245 3.59 -6.94 -0.43
C LEU A 245 3.59 -7.85 0.81
N ARG A 246 4.70 -7.91 1.52
CA ARG A 246 4.83 -8.72 2.73
C ARG A 246 3.94 -8.19 3.84
N ARG A 247 3.86 -6.88 4.02
CA ARG A 247 2.98 -6.23 5.01
C ARG A 247 1.53 -6.58 4.74
N MET A 248 1.06 -6.35 3.52
CA MET A 248 -0.32 -6.64 3.14
C MET A 248 -0.66 -8.14 3.27
N ARG A 249 0.22 -9.03 2.81
CA ARG A 249 0.05 -10.49 2.99
C ARG A 249 0.01 -10.91 4.45
N SER A 250 0.81 -10.26 5.30
CA SER A 250 0.82 -10.55 6.74
C SER A 250 -0.49 -10.15 7.40
N LEU A 251 -1.07 -9.00 7.07
CA LEU A 251 -2.40 -8.59 7.54
C LEU A 251 -3.46 -9.59 7.11
N ALA A 252 -3.53 -9.91 5.82
CA ALA A 252 -4.49 -10.88 5.29
C ALA A 252 -4.35 -12.30 5.90
N LEU A 253 -3.14 -12.69 6.33
CA LEU A 253 -2.90 -13.98 6.98
C LEU A 253 -3.21 -13.97 8.46
N VAL A 254 -2.75 -12.94 9.20
CA VAL A 254 -2.91 -12.84 10.66
C VAL A 254 -4.38 -12.69 11.01
N PHE A 255 -5.12 -11.84 10.30
CA PHE A 255 -6.52 -11.53 10.57
C PHE A 255 -7.51 -12.28 9.66
N ARG A 256 -7.10 -13.36 8.99
CA ARG A 256 -7.93 -14.09 8.02
C ARG A 256 -9.31 -14.50 8.52
N ARG A 257 -9.47 -14.74 9.84
CA ARG A 257 -10.74 -15.14 10.46
C ARG A 257 -11.73 -13.99 10.59
N ARG A 258 -11.26 -12.77 10.41
CA ARG A 258 -12.06 -11.55 10.51
C ARG A 258 -12.49 -11.01 9.14
N LEU A 259 -11.85 -11.46 8.07
CA LEU A 259 -12.12 -11.04 6.70
C LEU A 259 -13.18 -11.93 6.02
N ASP A 260 -13.68 -11.47 4.88
CA ASP A 260 -14.37 -12.35 3.96
C ASP A 260 -13.38 -13.37 3.38
N GLU A 261 -13.68 -14.67 3.54
CA GLU A 261 -12.73 -15.73 3.23
C GLU A 261 -12.51 -15.89 1.72
N ALA A 262 -13.54 -15.77 0.91
CA ALA A 262 -13.46 -15.96 -0.53
C ALA A 262 -12.67 -14.83 -1.21
N LEU A 263 -13.02 -13.57 -0.90
CA LEU A 263 -12.30 -12.40 -1.41
C LEU A 263 -10.85 -12.37 -0.89
N ALA A 264 -10.65 -12.65 0.40
CA ALA A 264 -9.30 -12.70 0.97
C ALA A 264 -8.44 -13.82 0.37
N ALA A 265 -9.01 -14.96 -0.04
CA ALA A 265 -8.28 -16.02 -0.73
C ALA A 265 -7.79 -15.55 -2.11
N THR A 266 -8.66 -14.91 -2.89
CA THR A 266 -8.34 -14.34 -4.20
C THR A 266 -7.20 -13.31 -4.10
N VAL A 267 -7.33 -12.35 -3.18
CA VAL A 267 -6.30 -11.31 -2.95
C VAL A 267 -4.98 -11.94 -2.51
N ARG A 268 -5.00 -12.93 -1.60
CA ARG A 268 -3.78 -13.63 -1.17
C ARG A 268 -3.08 -14.38 -2.30
N ALA A 269 -3.82 -14.96 -3.23
CA ALA A 269 -3.25 -15.63 -4.40
C ALA A 269 -2.52 -14.62 -5.29
N GLY A 270 -3.18 -13.54 -5.72
CA GLY A 270 -2.56 -12.51 -6.55
C GLY A 270 -1.35 -11.83 -5.88
N LEU A 271 -1.46 -11.51 -4.58
CA LEU A 271 -0.31 -10.96 -3.82
C LEU A 271 0.86 -11.97 -3.70
N ARG A 272 0.59 -13.27 -3.74
CA ARG A 272 1.65 -14.31 -3.76
C ARG A 272 2.40 -14.26 -5.08
N ASP A 273 1.68 -14.19 -6.18
CA ASP A 273 2.27 -14.17 -7.53
C ASP A 273 3.15 -12.92 -7.72
N LEU A 274 2.66 -11.75 -7.30
CA LEU A 274 3.45 -10.51 -7.30
C LEU A 274 4.70 -10.63 -6.40
N ALA A 275 4.57 -11.24 -5.24
CA ALA A 275 5.70 -11.42 -4.32
C ALA A 275 6.72 -12.42 -4.85
N GLN A 276 6.32 -13.42 -5.63
CA GLN A 276 7.21 -14.36 -6.28
C GLN A 276 8.01 -13.66 -7.39
N ALA A 277 7.36 -12.92 -8.27
CA ALA A 277 8.04 -12.14 -9.31
C ALA A 277 9.09 -11.18 -8.74
N CYS A 278 8.74 -10.42 -7.68
CA CYS A 278 9.72 -9.61 -6.95
C CYS A 278 10.80 -10.45 -6.27
N GLY A 279 10.50 -11.71 -5.92
CA GLY A 279 11.40 -12.64 -5.26
C GLY A 279 12.61 -12.94 -6.10
N GLU A 280 12.40 -13.28 -7.35
CA GLU A 280 13.42 -13.65 -8.31
C GLU A 280 14.49 -12.56 -8.49
N VAL A 281 14.04 -11.30 -8.66
CA VAL A 281 14.96 -10.15 -8.76
C VAL A 281 15.70 -9.93 -7.45
N ARG A 282 14.98 -9.96 -6.31
CA ARG A 282 15.59 -9.67 -5.00
C ARG A 282 16.60 -10.72 -4.56
N GLU A 283 16.43 -11.98 -4.89
CA GLU A 283 17.40 -13.03 -4.62
C GLU A 283 18.73 -12.74 -5.31
N LEU A 284 18.68 -12.30 -6.56
CA LEU A 284 19.87 -11.87 -7.33
C LEU A 284 20.50 -10.61 -6.72
N ASP A 285 19.69 -9.59 -6.35
CA ASP A 285 20.18 -8.39 -5.66
C ASP A 285 20.92 -8.73 -4.35
N VAL A 286 20.41 -9.70 -3.58
CA VAL A 286 21.04 -10.14 -2.34
C VAL A 286 22.39 -10.81 -2.60
N LEU A 287 22.48 -11.68 -3.61
CA LEU A 287 23.74 -12.33 -3.98
C LEU A 287 24.78 -11.31 -4.47
N MET A 288 24.39 -10.37 -5.33
CA MET A 288 25.28 -9.32 -5.82
C MET A 288 25.78 -8.40 -4.71
N ALA A 289 24.94 -8.12 -3.69
CA ALA A 289 25.29 -7.30 -2.53
C ALA A 289 26.29 -7.97 -1.57
N MET A 290 26.56 -9.28 -1.72
CA MET A 290 27.55 -9.98 -0.92
C MET A 290 29.01 -9.65 -1.31
N GLY A 291 29.21 -8.87 -2.37
CA GLY A 291 30.47 -8.41 -2.91
C GLY A 291 30.94 -9.24 -4.11
N PRO A 292 32.02 -8.81 -4.76
CA PRO A 292 32.49 -9.43 -5.98
C PRO A 292 32.90 -10.89 -5.75
N ALA A 293 32.35 -11.77 -6.57
CA ALA A 293 32.61 -13.22 -6.50
C ALA A 293 33.57 -13.69 -7.61
N GLY A 294 33.86 -12.81 -8.57
CA GLY A 294 34.72 -12.99 -9.72
C GLY A 294 34.04 -12.71 -11.05
N PRO A 295 34.77 -12.27 -12.08
CA PRO A 295 34.17 -11.70 -13.31
C PRO A 295 33.12 -12.58 -13.98
N ALA A 296 33.37 -13.89 -14.07
CA ALA A 296 32.45 -14.83 -14.69
C ALA A 296 31.10 -14.93 -13.96
N LEU A 297 31.14 -15.02 -12.62
CA LEU A 297 29.91 -15.10 -11.82
C LEU A 297 29.19 -13.74 -11.74
N ASP A 298 29.94 -12.65 -11.59
CA ASP A 298 29.39 -11.30 -11.51
C ASP A 298 28.67 -10.92 -12.81
N THR A 299 29.19 -11.31 -13.98
CA THR A 299 28.54 -11.13 -15.29
C THR A 299 27.27 -11.95 -15.38
N ALA A 300 27.30 -13.23 -15.00
CA ALA A 300 26.12 -14.11 -15.05
C ALA A 300 25.00 -13.63 -14.10
N LEU A 301 25.34 -13.16 -12.89
CA LEU A 301 24.38 -12.58 -11.96
C LEU A 301 23.75 -11.28 -12.51
N SER A 302 24.58 -10.42 -13.14
CA SER A 302 24.12 -9.15 -13.70
C SER A 302 23.14 -9.38 -14.86
N GLU A 303 23.46 -10.32 -15.77
CA GLU A 303 22.58 -10.68 -16.88
C GLU A 303 21.27 -11.31 -16.38
N ALA A 304 21.35 -12.26 -15.45
CA ALA A 304 20.16 -12.87 -14.85
C ALA A 304 19.27 -11.82 -14.15
N ARG A 305 19.88 -10.88 -13.44
CA ARG A 305 19.19 -9.77 -12.78
C ARG A 305 18.49 -8.86 -13.79
N TYR A 306 19.15 -8.54 -14.91
CA TYR A 306 18.57 -7.73 -15.98
C TYR A 306 17.31 -8.40 -16.57
N GLN A 307 17.40 -9.69 -16.91
CA GLN A 307 16.28 -10.47 -17.44
C GLN A 307 15.14 -10.61 -16.43
N ALA A 308 15.45 -10.91 -15.17
CA ALA A 308 14.45 -11.00 -14.10
C ALA A 308 13.74 -9.65 -13.84
N ALA A 309 14.46 -8.53 -13.93
CA ALA A 309 13.91 -7.19 -13.77
C ALA A 309 12.95 -6.83 -14.91
N ALA A 310 13.31 -7.16 -16.15
CA ALA A 310 12.42 -6.96 -17.31
C ALA A 310 11.12 -7.81 -17.17
N GLY A 311 11.25 -9.07 -16.73
CA GLY A 311 10.12 -9.94 -16.44
C GLY A 311 9.23 -9.40 -15.33
N LEU A 312 9.83 -8.83 -14.28
CA LEU A 312 9.10 -8.19 -13.18
C LEU A 312 8.31 -6.97 -13.67
N SER A 313 8.95 -6.05 -14.42
CA SER A 313 8.25 -4.88 -14.99
C SER A 313 7.04 -5.29 -15.82
N ALA A 314 7.19 -6.29 -16.69
CA ALA A 314 6.11 -6.82 -17.51
C ALA A 314 4.99 -7.42 -16.64
N SER A 315 5.33 -8.20 -15.60
CA SER A 315 4.37 -8.81 -14.69
C SER A 315 3.58 -7.77 -13.87
N LEU A 316 4.24 -6.71 -13.41
CA LEU A 316 3.61 -5.63 -12.66
C LEU A 316 2.69 -4.75 -13.53
N ALA A 317 3.01 -4.59 -14.80
CA ALA A 317 2.19 -3.87 -15.78
C ALA A 317 1.03 -4.71 -16.34
N ALA A 318 1.00 -6.02 -16.11
CA ALA A 318 0.02 -6.94 -16.68
C ALA A 318 -1.35 -6.87 -15.96
N ALA A 319 -2.41 -7.30 -16.66
CA ALA A 319 -3.77 -7.34 -16.12
C ALA A 319 -3.92 -8.07 -14.78
N PRO A 320 -3.28 -9.24 -14.53
CA PRO A 320 -3.39 -9.92 -13.25
C PRO A 320 -2.93 -9.07 -12.05
N ALA A 321 -1.88 -8.25 -12.21
CA ALA A 321 -1.43 -7.34 -11.16
C ALA A 321 -2.47 -6.25 -10.89
N ARG A 322 -2.99 -5.61 -11.95
CA ARG A 322 -4.02 -4.57 -11.85
C ARG A 322 -5.29 -5.09 -11.19
N LEU A 323 -5.75 -6.29 -11.60
CA LEU A 323 -6.92 -6.93 -11.00
C LEU A 323 -6.67 -7.32 -9.54
N THR A 324 -5.49 -7.80 -9.17
CA THR A 324 -5.14 -8.09 -7.77
C THR A 324 -5.30 -6.86 -6.88
N LEU A 325 -4.87 -5.69 -7.35
CA LEU A 325 -5.01 -4.43 -6.61
C LEU A 325 -6.49 -4.04 -6.48
N LEU A 326 -7.27 -4.17 -7.55
CA LEU A 326 -8.69 -3.87 -7.52
C LEU A 326 -9.47 -4.81 -6.60
N GLU A 327 -9.19 -6.12 -6.63
CA GLU A 327 -9.79 -7.08 -5.69
C GLU A 327 -9.39 -6.80 -4.23
N GLY A 328 -8.19 -6.26 -4.01
CA GLY A 328 -7.77 -5.75 -2.70
C GLY A 328 -8.63 -4.59 -2.20
N LEU A 329 -9.01 -3.66 -3.08
CA LEU A 329 -9.94 -2.57 -2.77
C LEU A 329 -11.34 -3.11 -2.48
N ILE A 330 -11.81 -4.04 -3.31
CA ILE A 330 -13.13 -4.67 -3.13
C ILE A 330 -13.18 -5.40 -1.79
N LEU A 331 -12.16 -6.17 -1.42
CA LEU A 331 -12.06 -6.82 -0.10
C LEU A 331 -12.18 -5.80 1.04
N ALA A 332 -11.54 -4.65 0.92
CA ALA A 332 -11.54 -3.65 1.98
C ALA A 332 -12.86 -2.87 2.09
N GLU A 333 -13.57 -2.66 0.98
CA GLU A 333 -14.68 -1.71 0.86
C GLU A 333 -16.05 -2.37 0.68
N THR A 334 -16.10 -3.67 0.36
CA THR A 334 -17.38 -4.37 0.11
C THR A 334 -17.63 -5.47 1.13
N GLY A 335 -18.89 -5.89 1.19
CA GLY A 335 -19.36 -6.92 2.13
C GLY A 335 -19.55 -6.40 3.56
N ASP A 336 -20.20 -7.23 4.35
CA ASP A 336 -20.58 -6.90 5.74
C ASP A 336 -19.50 -7.26 6.77
N TRP A 337 -18.35 -7.78 6.33
CA TRP A 337 -17.33 -8.29 7.23
C TRP A 337 -16.85 -7.29 8.29
N PRO A 338 -16.75 -5.95 8.03
CA PRO A 338 -16.36 -5.00 9.08
C PRO A 338 -17.40 -4.88 10.18
N SER A 339 -18.68 -5.04 9.84
CA SER A 339 -19.82 -4.90 10.76
C SER A 339 -20.25 -6.21 11.44
N LEU A 340 -19.64 -7.36 11.09
CA LEU A 340 -19.95 -8.63 11.72
C LEU A 340 -19.68 -8.59 13.22
N ALA A 341 -20.50 -9.31 14.01
CA ALA A 341 -20.39 -9.34 15.47
C ALA A 341 -18.96 -9.60 15.98
N ARG A 342 -18.21 -10.46 15.30
CA ARG A 342 -16.78 -10.72 15.61
C ARG A 342 -15.83 -9.55 15.38
N ASN A 343 -16.29 -8.48 14.73
CA ASN A 343 -15.52 -7.28 14.38
C ASN A 343 -16.09 -6.00 15.00
N ALA A 344 -17.21 -6.11 15.71
CA ALA A 344 -17.88 -4.98 16.37
C ALA A 344 -17.24 -4.57 17.71
N GLU A 345 -16.37 -5.44 18.26
CA GLU A 345 -15.63 -5.14 19.50
C GLU A 345 -14.61 -4.01 19.30
N GLY A 346 -14.16 -3.40 20.38
CA GLY A 346 -13.13 -2.36 20.34
C GLY A 346 -11.85 -2.83 19.66
N ALA A 347 -11.24 -1.96 18.86
CA ALA A 347 -10.09 -2.35 18.06
C ALA A 347 -8.89 -2.82 18.90
N ALA A 348 -8.60 -2.18 20.01
CA ALA A 348 -7.51 -2.59 20.91
C ALA A 348 -7.70 -4.02 21.43
N GLU A 349 -8.93 -4.37 21.82
CA GLU A 349 -9.30 -5.70 22.31
C GLU A 349 -9.23 -6.74 21.19
N GLY A 350 -9.88 -6.51 20.05
CA GLY A 350 -9.98 -7.48 18.99
C GLY A 350 -8.65 -7.72 18.26
N ILE A 351 -7.93 -6.66 17.91
CA ILE A 351 -6.58 -6.76 17.31
C ILE A 351 -5.62 -7.39 18.32
N GLY A 352 -5.67 -6.95 19.60
CA GLY A 352 -4.84 -7.48 20.66
C GLY A 352 -5.06 -8.98 20.87
N SER A 353 -6.31 -9.45 20.92
CA SER A 353 -6.65 -10.88 21.07
C SER A 353 -6.08 -11.73 19.92
N ASP A 354 -6.14 -11.25 18.67
CA ASP A 354 -5.57 -11.96 17.53
C ASP A 354 -4.04 -12.00 17.55
N LEU A 355 -3.41 -10.89 17.93
CA LEU A 355 -1.95 -10.82 18.10
C LEU A 355 -1.49 -11.71 19.25
N ASP A 356 -2.18 -11.68 20.39
CA ASP A 356 -1.85 -12.51 21.55
C ASP A 356 -1.91 -14.01 21.24
N ARG A 357 -2.95 -14.46 20.53
CA ARG A 357 -3.06 -15.85 20.08
C ARG A 357 -1.90 -16.26 19.17
N ARG A 358 -1.46 -15.35 18.27
CA ARG A 358 -0.31 -15.60 17.40
C ARG A 358 0.99 -15.61 18.16
N TRP A 359 1.14 -14.68 19.10
CA TRP A 359 2.34 -14.59 19.95
C TRP A 359 2.51 -15.83 20.84
N ARG A 360 1.43 -16.31 21.47
CA ARG A 360 1.47 -17.56 22.25
C ARG A 360 1.98 -18.73 21.45
N ARG A 361 1.55 -18.87 20.20
CA ARG A 361 2.04 -19.93 19.31
C ARG A 361 3.52 -19.77 18.98
N ILE A 362 3.95 -18.57 18.62
CA ILE A 362 5.38 -18.29 18.34
C ILE A 362 6.22 -18.60 19.58
N ARG A 363 5.77 -18.19 20.76
CA ARG A 363 6.44 -18.44 22.02
C ARG A 363 6.58 -19.92 22.33
N GLN A 364 5.52 -20.71 22.17
CA GLN A 364 5.54 -22.16 22.36
C GLN A 364 6.53 -22.83 21.42
N GLU A 365 6.45 -22.57 20.12
CA GLU A 365 7.36 -23.15 19.13
C GLU A 365 8.82 -22.69 19.33
N GLY A 366 9.00 -21.43 19.73
CA GLY A 366 10.34 -20.88 20.01
C GLY A 366 10.99 -21.45 21.27
N GLN A 367 10.20 -21.88 22.27
CA GLN A 367 10.71 -22.57 23.46
C GLN A 367 11.23 -23.98 23.14
N GLU A 368 10.76 -24.58 22.06
CA GLU A 368 11.17 -25.90 21.58
C GLU A 368 12.13 -25.82 20.38
N ALA A 369 12.65 -24.61 20.07
CA ALA A 369 13.40 -24.34 18.85
C ALA A 369 14.66 -25.23 18.69
N ASP A 370 15.28 -25.62 19.77
CA ASP A 370 16.47 -26.51 19.76
C ASP A 370 16.16 -27.91 19.23
N ALA A 371 14.90 -28.35 19.31
CA ALA A 371 14.43 -29.64 18.80
C ALA A 371 13.89 -29.56 17.36
N LEU A 372 13.76 -28.36 16.79
CA LEU A 372 13.19 -28.17 15.46
C LEU A 372 14.18 -28.49 14.34
N GLY A 373 13.69 -29.12 13.28
CA GLY A 373 14.40 -29.25 12.01
C GLY A 373 14.46 -27.93 11.23
N LEU A 374 15.24 -27.90 10.14
CA LEU A 374 15.39 -26.71 9.30
C LEU A 374 14.08 -26.22 8.72
N GLU A 375 13.19 -27.11 8.29
CA GLU A 375 11.86 -26.75 7.77
C GLU A 375 10.97 -26.08 8.83
N ASP A 376 11.00 -26.58 10.06
CA ASP A 376 10.23 -26.00 11.17
C ASP A 376 10.79 -24.64 11.62
N LEU A 377 12.13 -24.49 11.63
CA LEU A 377 12.79 -23.20 11.87
C LEU A 377 12.44 -22.20 10.76
N HIS A 378 12.36 -22.63 9.50
CA HIS A 378 11.87 -21.80 8.41
C HIS A 378 10.40 -21.38 8.63
N ALA A 379 9.54 -22.33 9.03
CA ALA A 379 8.13 -22.05 9.34
C ALA A 379 8.01 -21.06 10.52
N LEU A 380 8.79 -21.22 11.58
CA LEU A 380 8.86 -20.30 12.71
C LEU A 380 9.29 -18.89 12.27
N ARG A 381 10.33 -18.79 11.43
CA ARG A 381 10.76 -17.52 10.83
C ARG A 381 9.62 -16.82 10.07
N LEU A 382 8.86 -17.55 9.26
CA LEU A 382 7.72 -16.99 8.52
C LEU A 382 6.62 -16.48 9.46
N ARG A 383 6.37 -17.19 10.58
CA ARG A 383 5.38 -16.76 11.60
C ARG A 383 5.86 -15.50 12.35
N ILE A 384 7.10 -15.45 12.79
CA ILE A 384 7.71 -14.26 13.44
C ILE A 384 7.61 -13.07 12.49
N LYS A 385 7.94 -13.27 11.23
CA LYS A 385 7.91 -12.24 10.19
C LYS A 385 6.49 -11.71 9.94
N ALA A 386 5.50 -12.61 9.80
CA ALA A 386 4.11 -12.21 9.60
C ALA A 386 3.56 -11.47 10.82
N PHE A 387 3.87 -11.97 12.02
CA PHE A 387 3.49 -11.31 13.28
C PHE A 387 4.08 -9.90 13.38
N ARG A 388 5.39 -9.74 13.12
CA ARG A 388 6.07 -8.43 13.21
C ARG A 388 5.45 -7.38 12.31
N TYR A 389 5.13 -7.74 11.05
CA TYR A 389 4.49 -6.80 10.13
C TYR A 389 3.06 -6.46 10.53
N ALA A 390 2.29 -7.42 11.01
CA ALA A 390 0.95 -7.17 11.52
C ALA A 390 0.98 -6.28 12.77
N PHE A 391 1.88 -6.58 13.72
CA PHE A 391 2.08 -5.79 14.93
C PHE A 391 2.47 -4.34 14.62
N ALA A 392 3.44 -4.12 13.73
CA ALA A 392 3.93 -2.79 13.35
C ALA A 392 2.89 -1.93 12.60
N THR A 393 1.74 -2.50 12.19
CA THR A 393 0.67 -1.76 11.53
C THR A 393 -0.25 -1.05 12.53
N PHE A 394 -0.31 -1.51 13.78
CA PHE A 394 -1.24 -0.99 14.77
C PHE A 394 -0.51 -0.34 15.94
N GLU A 395 -1.04 0.80 16.39
CA GLU A 395 -0.54 1.53 17.55
C GLU A 395 -1.59 1.54 18.66
N ALA A 396 -1.28 0.91 19.80
CA ALA A 396 -2.07 1.01 21.01
C ALA A 396 -1.26 1.70 22.12
N PRO A 397 -1.88 2.57 22.94
CA PRO A 397 -1.18 3.28 24.01
C PRO A 397 -0.46 2.35 25.00
N ASP A 398 -1.08 1.21 25.31
CA ASP A 398 -0.55 0.25 26.28
C ASP A 398 0.62 -0.59 25.74
N TRP A 399 0.77 -0.70 24.43
CA TRP A 399 1.87 -1.43 23.80
C TRP A 399 3.17 -0.62 23.72
N ARG A 400 3.08 0.71 23.68
CA ARG A 400 4.20 1.64 23.46
C ARG A 400 5.37 1.47 24.46
N ARG A 401 5.11 1.03 25.69
CA ARG A 401 6.18 0.87 26.72
C ARG A 401 7.11 -0.31 26.46
N ALA A 402 6.58 -1.42 25.95
CA ALA A 402 7.35 -2.63 25.66
C ALA A 402 7.81 -2.69 24.18
N GLU A 403 7.19 -1.90 23.31
CA GLU A 403 7.29 -1.96 21.86
C GLU A 403 8.72 -1.87 21.30
N PRO A 404 9.58 -0.90 21.66
CA PRO A 404 10.88 -0.77 21.01
C PRO A 404 11.79 -1.97 21.27
N ARG A 405 11.79 -2.53 22.50
CA ARG A 405 12.60 -3.70 22.87
C ARG A 405 12.06 -4.97 22.22
N PHE A 406 10.75 -5.13 22.23
CA PHE A 406 10.09 -6.29 21.65
C PHE A 406 10.26 -6.31 20.12
N GLU A 407 10.07 -5.18 19.45
CA GLU A 407 10.27 -5.05 18.02
C GLU A 407 11.73 -5.33 17.62
N ALA A 408 12.70 -4.84 18.40
CA ALA A 408 14.11 -5.12 18.20
C ALA A 408 14.43 -6.62 18.34
N ALA A 409 13.82 -7.31 19.32
CA ALA A 409 13.97 -8.75 19.50
C ALA A 409 13.35 -9.55 18.34
N LEU A 410 12.14 -9.17 17.88
CA LEU A 410 11.51 -9.75 16.71
C LEU A 410 12.37 -9.60 15.45
N ARG A 411 12.97 -8.43 15.26
CA ARG A 411 13.88 -8.16 14.13
C ARG A 411 15.13 -9.01 14.23
N LYS A 412 15.79 -9.05 15.41
CA LYS A 412 16.98 -9.84 15.66
C LYS A 412 16.76 -11.34 15.38
N ALA A 413 15.67 -11.91 15.89
CA ALA A 413 15.31 -13.31 15.63
C ALA A 413 15.03 -13.58 14.16
N GLN A 414 14.28 -12.68 13.50
CA GLN A 414 13.99 -12.78 12.07
C GLN A 414 15.26 -12.75 11.21
N ASP A 415 16.21 -11.86 11.53
CA ASP A 415 17.45 -11.68 10.76
C ASP A 415 18.39 -12.87 10.97
N ALA A 416 18.50 -13.36 12.21
CA ALA A 416 19.32 -14.52 12.53
C ALA A 416 18.80 -15.80 11.86
N LEU A 417 17.49 -16.05 11.89
CA LEU A 417 16.85 -17.13 11.13
C LEU A 417 16.95 -16.91 9.61
N GLY A 418 17.09 -15.64 9.16
CA GLY A 418 17.27 -15.27 7.77
C GLY A 418 18.54 -15.83 7.18
N LEU A 419 19.65 -15.74 7.90
CA LEU A 419 20.96 -16.23 7.46
C LEU A 419 20.98 -17.74 7.16
N LEU A 420 20.17 -18.54 7.86
CA LEU A 420 20.02 -19.97 7.55
C LEU A 420 19.35 -20.20 6.20
N ASN A 421 18.35 -19.39 5.85
CA ASN A 421 17.64 -19.48 4.59
C ASN A 421 18.47 -18.94 3.39
N ASP A 422 19.43 -18.04 3.66
CA ASP A 422 20.21 -17.41 2.60
C ASP A 422 21.12 -18.41 1.86
N VAL A 423 21.53 -19.48 2.54
CA VAL A 423 22.31 -20.59 1.93
C VAL A 423 21.46 -21.33 0.92
N GLU A 424 20.26 -21.77 1.31
CA GLU A 424 19.32 -22.50 0.44
C GLU A 424 18.90 -21.65 -0.76
N MET A 425 18.58 -20.38 -0.50
CA MET A 425 18.26 -19.41 -1.55
C MET A 425 19.44 -19.28 -2.54
N ALA A 426 20.67 -19.10 -2.04
CA ALA A 426 21.84 -18.95 -2.90
C ALA A 426 22.07 -20.21 -3.77
N GLU A 427 21.97 -21.40 -3.18
CA GLU A 427 22.06 -22.67 -3.93
C GLU A 427 21.01 -22.78 -5.02
N GLY A 428 19.75 -22.43 -4.69
CA GLY A 428 18.64 -22.42 -5.65
C GLY A 428 18.85 -21.44 -6.79
N VAL A 429 19.29 -20.22 -6.55
CA VAL A 429 19.58 -19.22 -7.60
C VAL A 429 20.75 -19.68 -8.47
N LEU A 430 21.88 -20.03 -7.84
CA LEU A 430 23.10 -20.38 -8.57
C LEU A 430 22.98 -21.67 -9.39
N SER A 431 22.09 -22.59 -8.99
CA SER A 431 21.81 -23.81 -9.78
C SER A 431 21.04 -23.55 -11.07
N ARG A 432 20.34 -22.43 -11.18
CA ARG A 432 19.58 -22.02 -12.37
C ARG A 432 20.41 -21.23 -13.37
N LEU A 433 21.62 -20.78 -12.98
CA LEU A 433 22.50 -20.02 -13.88
C LEU A 433 23.33 -20.96 -14.76
N ASP A 434 23.44 -20.63 -16.05
CA ASP A 434 24.38 -21.27 -16.94
C ASP A 434 25.79 -20.73 -16.66
N LEU A 435 26.57 -21.44 -15.86
CA LEU A 435 27.89 -21.03 -15.42
C LEU A 435 28.96 -21.84 -16.13
N ASP A 436 29.99 -21.17 -16.58
CA ASP A 436 31.23 -21.80 -17.02
C ASP A 436 32.00 -22.46 -15.84
N PRO A 437 33.09 -23.19 -16.06
CA PRO A 437 33.85 -23.82 -14.97
C PRO A 437 34.41 -22.83 -13.94
N GLU A 438 34.71 -21.59 -14.32
CA GLU A 438 35.21 -20.56 -13.41
C GLU A 438 34.06 -20.01 -12.54
N GLY A 439 32.94 -19.68 -13.15
CA GLY A 439 31.71 -19.27 -12.47
C GLY A 439 31.24 -20.32 -11.47
N ARG A 440 31.26 -21.61 -11.82
CA ARG A 440 30.91 -22.70 -10.89
C ARG A 440 31.86 -22.79 -9.69
N ARG A 441 33.18 -22.53 -9.88
CA ARG A 441 34.12 -22.45 -8.75
C ARG A 441 33.85 -21.25 -7.86
N ALA A 442 33.52 -20.10 -8.44
CA ALA A 442 33.16 -18.89 -7.72
C ALA A 442 31.86 -19.08 -6.91
N ALA A 443 30.84 -19.69 -7.51
CA ALA A 443 29.57 -20.02 -6.83
C ALA A 443 29.77 -20.91 -5.60
N ARG A 444 30.61 -21.96 -5.72
CA ARG A 444 30.96 -22.83 -4.60
C ARG A 444 31.67 -22.09 -3.46
N ARG A 445 32.57 -21.14 -3.78
CA ARG A 445 33.21 -20.30 -2.76
C ARG A 445 32.20 -19.41 -2.03
N LEU A 446 31.27 -18.80 -2.77
CA LEU A 446 30.20 -17.96 -2.22
C LEU A 446 29.32 -18.76 -1.23
N ILE A 447 28.80 -19.92 -1.66
CA ILE A 447 28.01 -20.83 -0.81
C ILE A 447 28.78 -21.23 0.44
N SER A 448 30.07 -21.61 0.30
CA SER A 448 30.92 -21.98 1.45
C SER A 448 31.11 -20.80 2.44
N GLY A 449 31.17 -19.57 1.92
CA GLY A 449 31.18 -18.35 2.72
C GLY A 449 29.88 -18.13 3.49
N LEU A 450 28.73 -18.33 2.84
CA LEU A 450 27.42 -18.23 3.46
C LEU A 450 27.20 -19.27 4.55
N ARG A 451 27.54 -20.52 4.29
CA ARG A 451 27.44 -21.61 5.30
C ARG A 451 28.24 -21.32 6.58
N ARG A 452 29.39 -20.61 6.47
CA ARG A 452 30.16 -20.18 7.65
C ARG A 452 29.52 -19.02 8.41
N ARG A 453 28.66 -18.20 7.75
CA ARG A 453 27.93 -17.09 8.39
C ARG A 453 26.61 -17.55 9.00
N GLY A 454 25.98 -18.55 8.40
CA GLY A 454 24.73 -19.15 8.87
C GLY A 454 25.00 -20.02 10.09
N ASP A 455 24.94 -19.44 11.29
CA ASP A 455 25.19 -20.12 12.55
C ASP A 455 23.84 -20.44 13.23
N ALA A 456 23.49 -21.73 13.23
CA ALA A 456 22.24 -22.19 13.83
C ALA A 456 22.17 -21.83 15.32
N TRP A 457 23.28 -21.88 16.05
CA TRP A 457 23.34 -21.51 17.45
C TRP A 457 22.92 -20.03 17.67
N ARG A 458 23.42 -19.13 16.82
CA ARG A 458 23.02 -17.70 16.89
C ARG A 458 21.56 -17.50 16.62
N ALA A 459 21.00 -18.24 15.66
CA ALA A 459 19.57 -18.18 15.35
C ALA A 459 18.73 -18.66 16.53
N LEU A 460 19.06 -19.80 17.12
CA LEU A 460 18.40 -20.36 18.30
C LEU A 460 18.50 -19.42 19.51
N LYS A 461 19.68 -18.86 19.78
CA LYS A 461 19.86 -17.86 20.83
C LYS A 461 19.00 -16.62 20.62
N ALA A 462 18.89 -16.12 19.40
CA ALA A 462 18.05 -14.95 19.11
C ALA A 462 16.55 -15.26 19.28
N VAL A 463 16.12 -16.48 18.97
CA VAL A 463 14.77 -16.96 19.23
C VAL A 463 14.51 -17.09 20.73
N ASP A 464 15.44 -17.67 21.49
CA ASP A 464 15.35 -17.81 22.94
C ASP A 464 15.24 -16.42 23.64
N GLU A 465 16.09 -15.47 23.26
CA GLU A 465 16.02 -14.08 23.76
C GLU A 465 14.66 -13.42 23.43
N LEU A 466 14.07 -13.72 22.27
CA LEU A 466 12.77 -13.21 21.87
C LEU A 466 11.64 -13.79 22.73
N VAL A 467 11.57 -15.12 22.89
CA VAL A 467 10.42 -15.79 23.53
C VAL A 467 10.44 -15.71 25.05
N ASN A 468 11.63 -15.51 25.65
CA ASN A 468 11.81 -15.33 27.09
C ASN A 468 11.98 -13.85 27.49
N GLY A 469 12.06 -12.94 26.52
CA GLY A 469 12.12 -11.50 26.72
C GLY A 469 10.77 -10.85 27.04
N PRO A 470 10.79 -9.55 27.35
CA PRO A 470 9.56 -8.79 27.60
C PRO A 470 8.73 -8.68 26.31
N ALA A 471 7.45 -9.00 26.42
CA ALA A 471 6.46 -8.79 25.34
C ALA A 471 5.34 -7.86 25.84
N PRO A 472 4.69 -7.10 24.93
CA PRO A 472 3.51 -6.33 25.28
C PRO A 472 2.39 -7.23 25.82
N ARG A 473 1.55 -6.68 26.68
CA ARG A 473 0.23 -7.27 26.96
C ARG A 473 -0.68 -6.80 25.86
N PHE A 474 -1.15 -7.72 25.02
CA PHE A 474 -2.02 -7.41 23.89
C PHE A 474 -3.50 -7.30 24.29
N THR A 475 -3.88 -7.86 25.43
CA THR A 475 -5.24 -7.85 26.02
C THR A 475 -5.17 -7.45 27.48
#